data_88e1da9dd8026a6caccbfaac2d6184ce
#
_entry.id   88e1da9dd8026a6caccbfaac2d6184ce
#
_cell.length_a   1.000
_cell.length_b   1.000
_cell.length_c   1.000
_cell.angle_alpha   90.00
_cell.angle_beta   90.00
_cell.angle_gamma   90.00
#
_symmetry.space_group_name_H-M   'P 1'
#
loop_
_entity.id
_entity.type
_entity.pdbx_description
1 polymer ?
#
loop_
_entity_poly.entity_id
_entity_poly.type
_entity_poly.pdbx_seq_one_letter_code
_entity_poly.pdbx_strand_id
1 'polypeptide(L)'
;MKITSKDIILDTDERIRMQSEPIQLPLSNEDRELLQAMLDYVRNSQNDEIAEAEDLQPAVGIAAVQVGVLKQMIAVVIPYEDGVDEVALVNPKIISESVQNAYLDNGEGCLSVKGEHPGHVFRHARIKVRGYDLIQDKNVTISAEGYFAICLQHEIDHLSGTLFYDHIDANNPWKSDDEAEVI
;
A
#
# COMPACT_ATOMS: atom_id res chain seq x y z
N MET A 1 -2.99 -13.51 -15.21
CA MET A 1 -2.41 -12.16 -15.44
C MET A 1 -1.04 -12.09 -14.76
N LYS A 2 -0.06 -11.36 -15.30
CA LYS A 2 1.24 -11.12 -14.68
C LYS A 2 1.54 -9.62 -14.72
N ILE A 3 1.98 -9.06 -13.59
CA ILE A 3 2.36 -7.65 -13.47
C ILE A 3 3.89 -7.57 -13.38
N THR A 4 4.49 -6.61 -14.07
CA THR A 4 5.92 -6.29 -14.04
C THR A 4 6.13 -4.82 -13.75
N SER A 5 7.37 -4.38 -13.54
CA SER A 5 7.67 -2.96 -13.31
C SER A 5 7.26 -2.05 -14.47
N LYS A 6 7.07 -2.59 -15.67
CA LYS A 6 6.62 -1.84 -16.86
C LYS A 6 5.12 -1.50 -16.82
N ASP A 7 4.35 -2.24 -16.02
CA ASP A 7 2.91 -2.03 -15.87
C ASP A 7 2.60 -0.97 -14.81
N ILE A 8 3.61 -0.57 -14.01
CA ILE A 8 3.46 0.43 -12.95
C ILE A 8 3.40 1.83 -13.57
N ILE A 9 2.27 2.51 -13.39
CA ILE A 9 2.14 3.91 -13.79
C ILE A 9 2.84 4.83 -12.77
N LEU A 10 3.36 5.95 -13.27
CA LEU A 10 4.07 6.92 -12.45
C LEU A 10 3.16 8.06 -12.00
N ASP A 11 3.63 8.87 -11.08
CA ASP A 11 2.93 10.06 -10.55
C ASP A 11 2.73 11.18 -11.60
N THR A 12 3.34 11.04 -12.79
CA THR A 12 3.07 11.85 -13.99
C THR A 12 1.84 11.40 -14.78
N ASP A 13 1.28 10.22 -14.49
CA ASP A 13 0.04 9.73 -15.09
C ASP A 13 -1.16 10.24 -14.28
N GLU A 14 -2.09 10.93 -14.93
CA GLU A 14 -3.24 11.56 -14.26
C GLU A 14 -4.10 10.55 -13.46
N ARG A 15 -4.13 9.28 -13.88
CA ARG A 15 -4.91 8.23 -13.21
C ARG A 15 -4.50 8.02 -11.77
N ILE A 16 -3.22 8.22 -11.42
CA ILE A 16 -2.71 8.04 -10.06
C ILE A 16 -3.41 8.97 -9.04
N ARG A 17 -3.94 10.09 -9.52
CA ARG A 17 -4.65 11.10 -8.73
C ARG A 17 -6.17 10.94 -8.74
N MET A 18 -6.69 9.93 -9.42
CA MET A 18 -8.12 9.69 -9.53
C MET A 18 -8.64 8.85 -8.36
N GLN A 19 -9.92 9.05 -8.04
CA GLN A 19 -10.65 8.24 -7.09
C GLN A 19 -10.89 6.84 -7.65
N SER A 20 -10.55 5.81 -6.88
CA SER A 20 -10.87 4.42 -7.20
C SER A 20 -12.30 4.09 -6.80
N GLU A 21 -12.97 3.28 -7.62
CA GLU A 21 -14.36 2.89 -7.41
C GLU A 21 -14.47 1.60 -6.57
N PRO A 22 -15.49 1.49 -5.72
CA PRO A 22 -15.75 0.27 -4.98
C PRO A 22 -16.15 -0.86 -5.92
N ILE A 23 -15.82 -2.09 -5.53
CA ILE A 23 -16.10 -3.31 -6.28
C ILE A 23 -17.30 -4.01 -5.68
N GLN A 24 -18.18 -4.52 -6.54
CA GLN A 24 -19.28 -5.38 -6.10
C GLN A 24 -18.81 -6.79 -5.76
N LEU A 25 -19.33 -7.34 -4.69
CA LEU A 25 -19.08 -8.74 -4.30
C LEU A 25 -20.30 -9.61 -4.72
N PRO A 26 -20.06 -10.88 -5.08
CA PRO A 26 -18.78 -11.58 -5.15
C PRO A 26 -17.89 -11.06 -6.27
N LEU A 27 -16.54 -11.22 -6.09
CA LEU A 27 -15.56 -10.81 -7.09
C LEU A 27 -15.80 -11.48 -8.43
N SER A 28 -15.67 -10.71 -9.51
CA SER A 28 -15.52 -11.25 -10.87
C SER A 28 -14.21 -12.05 -10.99
N ASN A 29 -14.13 -12.94 -11.97
CA ASN A 29 -12.89 -13.65 -12.25
C ASN A 29 -11.75 -12.70 -12.61
N GLU A 30 -12.04 -11.65 -13.37
CA GLU A 30 -11.07 -10.61 -13.75
C GLU A 30 -10.51 -9.87 -12.53
N ASP A 31 -11.37 -9.47 -11.60
CA ASP A 31 -10.95 -8.78 -10.38
C ASP A 31 -10.14 -9.71 -9.47
N ARG A 32 -10.54 -10.98 -9.38
CA ARG A 32 -9.80 -11.99 -8.62
C ARG A 32 -8.41 -12.23 -9.21
N GLU A 33 -8.30 -12.35 -10.53
CA GLU A 33 -7.02 -12.52 -11.23
C GLU A 33 -6.12 -11.29 -11.08
N LEU A 34 -6.67 -10.09 -11.13
CA LEU A 34 -5.91 -8.86 -10.95
C LEU A 34 -5.36 -8.76 -9.52
N LEU A 35 -6.21 -8.96 -8.52
CA LEU A 35 -5.79 -8.88 -7.12
C LEU A 35 -4.76 -9.97 -6.77
N GLN A 36 -4.91 -11.19 -7.32
CA GLN A 36 -3.92 -12.24 -7.17
C GLN A 36 -2.60 -11.84 -7.84
N ALA A 37 -2.62 -11.26 -9.03
CA ALA A 37 -1.42 -10.80 -9.71
C ALA A 37 -0.71 -9.66 -8.94
N MET A 38 -1.46 -8.78 -8.30
CA MET A 38 -0.91 -7.74 -7.40
C MET A 38 -0.21 -8.37 -6.20
N LEU A 39 -0.84 -9.34 -5.54
CA LEU A 39 -0.27 -10.06 -4.41
C LEU A 39 1.02 -10.81 -4.82
N ASP A 40 0.98 -11.49 -5.97
CA ASP A 40 2.13 -12.23 -6.51
C ASP A 40 3.28 -11.28 -6.87
N TYR A 41 2.99 -10.07 -7.41
CA TYR A 41 4.01 -9.06 -7.66
C TYR A 41 4.76 -8.71 -6.38
N VAL A 42 4.02 -8.37 -5.29
CA VAL A 42 4.66 -7.97 -4.04
C VAL A 42 5.49 -9.12 -3.46
N ARG A 43 4.94 -10.35 -3.40
CA ARG A 43 5.66 -11.54 -2.91
C ARG A 43 6.94 -11.81 -3.71
N ASN A 44 6.83 -11.82 -5.04
CA ASN A 44 7.93 -12.12 -5.94
C ASN A 44 9.00 -11.02 -5.94
N SER A 45 8.60 -9.76 -5.77
CA SER A 45 9.52 -8.62 -5.72
C SER A 45 10.44 -8.63 -4.49
N GLN A 46 10.10 -9.42 -3.47
CA GLN A 46 10.89 -9.59 -2.25
C GLN A 46 11.87 -10.78 -2.33
N ASN A 47 11.86 -11.53 -3.41
CA ASN A 47 12.83 -12.59 -3.70
C ASN A 47 13.80 -12.09 -4.75
N ASP A 48 15.07 -11.89 -4.41
CA ASP A 48 16.08 -11.27 -5.27
C ASP A 48 16.24 -11.98 -6.62
N GLU A 49 16.23 -13.32 -6.62
CA GLU A 49 16.38 -14.11 -7.86
C GLU A 49 15.18 -13.93 -8.79
N ILE A 50 13.96 -13.92 -8.24
CA ILE A 50 12.72 -13.74 -9.01
C ILE A 50 12.62 -12.28 -9.47
N ALA A 51 12.91 -11.34 -8.58
CA ALA A 51 12.84 -9.91 -8.87
C ALA A 51 13.78 -9.54 -10.02
N GLU A 52 15.01 -10.05 -10.03
CA GLU A 52 15.97 -9.85 -11.13
C GLU A 52 15.51 -10.52 -12.43
N ALA A 53 15.06 -11.78 -12.35
CA ALA A 53 14.62 -12.54 -13.52
C ALA A 53 13.37 -11.96 -14.19
N GLU A 54 12.48 -11.35 -13.41
CA GLU A 54 11.18 -10.84 -13.86
C GLU A 54 11.12 -9.32 -14.00
N ASP A 55 12.24 -8.60 -13.75
CA ASP A 55 12.31 -7.14 -13.78
C ASP A 55 11.29 -6.50 -12.83
N LEU A 56 11.29 -6.95 -11.57
CA LEU A 56 10.42 -6.44 -10.52
C LEU A 56 11.16 -5.46 -9.62
N GLN A 57 10.56 -4.31 -9.37
CA GLN A 57 11.04 -3.38 -8.35
C GLN A 57 10.54 -3.85 -6.98
N PRO A 58 11.42 -3.99 -5.96
CA PRO A 58 11.01 -4.40 -4.62
C PRO A 58 9.92 -3.52 -4.03
N ALA A 59 8.91 -4.16 -3.45
CA ALA A 59 7.76 -3.49 -2.85
C ALA A 59 7.24 -4.28 -1.64
N VAL A 60 6.57 -3.59 -0.74
CA VAL A 60 5.83 -4.17 0.38
C VAL A 60 4.32 -4.03 0.22
N GLY A 61 3.89 -3.18 -0.72
CA GLY A 61 2.48 -2.97 -1.04
C GLY A 61 2.27 -2.46 -2.46
N ILE A 62 1.04 -2.61 -2.93
CA ILE A 62 0.58 -2.10 -4.23
C ILE A 62 -0.93 -1.88 -4.21
N ALA A 63 -1.39 -0.80 -4.84
CA ALA A 63 -2.80 -0.50 -5.09
C ALA A 63 -3.14 -0.65 -6.58
N ALA A 64 -4.37 -1.02 -6.91
CA ALA A 64 -4.78 -1.29 -8.30
C ALA A 64 -4.58 -0.08 -9.23
N VAL A 65 -4.71 1.15 -8.73
CA VAL A 65 -4.45 2.35 -9.53
C VAL A 65 -3.00 2.41 -10.02
N GLN A 66 -2.05 1.83 -9.30
CA GLN A 66 -0.63 1.79 -9.72
C GLN A 66 -0.40 0.91 -10.97
N VAL A 67 -1.35 0.06 -11.31
CA VAL A 67 -1.39 -0.66 -12.60
C VAL A 67 -2.47 -0.11 -13.54
N GLY A 68 -2.90 1.13 -13.30
CA GLY A 68 -3.84 1.84 -14.16
C GLY A 68 -5.31 1.44 -14.00
N VAL A 69 -5.68 0.67 -12.97
CA VAL A 69 -7.04 0.19 -12.72
C VAL A 69 -7.66 0.93 -11.53
N LEU A 70 -8.71 1.70 -11.79
CA LEU A 70 -9.39 2.53 -10.78
C LEU A 70 -10.42 1.73 -9.98
N LYS A 71 -9.97 0.69 -9.29
CA LYS A 71 -10.78 -0.17 -8.42
C LYS A 71 -10.17 -0.22 -7.02
N GLN A 72 -11.03 -0.31 -6.00
CA GLN A 72 -10.58 -0.35 -4.59
C GLN A 72 -10.00 -1.73 -4.24
N MET A 73 -8.76 -1.95 -4.65
CA MET A 73 -7.96 -3.13 -4.32
C MET A 73 -6.55 -2.73 -3.89
N ILE A 74 -6.06 -3.40 -2.84
CA ILE A 74 -4.68 -3.28 -2.36
C ILE A 74 -4.12 -4.66 -2.01
N ALA A 75 -2.80 -4.83 -2.13
CA ALA A 75 -2.08 -5.97 -1.58
C ALA A 75 -0.90 -5.46 -0.77
N VAL A 76 -0.69 -6.03 0.41
CA VAL A 76 0.44 -5.70 1.32
C VAL A 76 1.04 -6.99 1.85
N VAL A 77 2.38 -7.09 1.84
CA VAL A 77 3.13 -8.23 2.34
C VAL A 77 4.34 -7.73 3.11
N ILE A 78 4.36 -7.93 4.42
CA ILE A 78 5.46 -7.53 5.31
C ILE A 78 6.10 -8.79 5.88
N PRO A 79 7.32 -9.17 5.43
CA PRO A 79 8.03 -10.29 6.00
C PRO A 79 8.70 -9.90 7.32
N TYR A 80 8.67 -10.81 8.29
CA TYR A 80 9.40 -10.73 9.55
C TYR A 80 10.24 -11.99 9.73
N GLU A 81 11.12 -12.02 10.73
CA GLU A 81 11.92 -13.20 11.03
C GLU A 81 11.06 -14.44 11.35
N ASP A 82 9.95 -14.22 12.08
CA ASP A 82 9.08 -15.28 12.58
C ASP A 82 7.73 -15.39 11.86
N GLY A 83 7.55 -14.72 10.70
CA GLY A 83 6.28 -14.77 9.99
C GLY A 83 6.11 -13.71 8.92
N VAL A 84 4.86 -13.53 8.50
CA VAL A 84 4.48 -12.54 7.49
C VAL A 84 3.11 -11.98 7.83
N ASP A 85 2.98 -10.65 7.77
CA ASP A 85 1.67 -9.99 7.68
C ASP A 85 1.35 -9.78 6.21
N GLU A 86 0.31 -10.45 5.73
CA GLU A 86 -0.09 -10.30 4.33
C GLU A 86 -1.61 -10.22 4.18
N VAL A 87 -2.03 -9.36 3.26
CA VAL A 87 -3.43 -9.15 2.92
C VAL A 87 -3.58 -8.80 1.44
N ALA A 88 -4.71 -9.20 0.86
CA ALA A 88 -5.15 -8.79 -0.46
C ALA A 88 -6.61 -8.32 -0.35
N LEU A 89 -6.80 -7.02 -0.15
CA LEU A 89 -8.07 -6.44 0.27
C LEU A 89 -8.84 -5.79 -0.89
N VAL A 90 -10.13 -6.04 -0.88
CA VAL A 90 -11.13 -5.36 -1.70
C VAL A 90 -11.98 -4.45 -0.83
N ASN A 91 -12.21 -3.24 -1.31
CA ASN A 91 -12.96 -2.19 -0.61
C ASN A 91 -12.43 -1.95 0.82
N PRO A 92 -11.10 -1.80 1.02
CA PRO A 92 -10.56 -1.57 2.33
C PRO A 92 -11.04 -0.24 2.89
N LYS A 93 -11.44 -0.25 4.17
CA LYS A 93 -11.88 0.95 4.88
C LYS A 93 -11.29 0.97 6.28
N ILE A 94 -10.61 2.06 6.63
CA ILE A 94 -10.20 2.33 8.00
C ILE A 94 -11.45 2.64 8.83
N ILE A 95 -11.69 1.83 9.87
CA ILE A 95 -12.86 1.95 10.75
C ILE A 95 -12.49 2.41 12.17
N SER A 96 -11.22 2.44 12.48
CA SER A 96 -10.67 2.94 13.75
C SER A 96 -9.23 3.37 13.54
N GLU A 97 -8.82 4.43 14.21
CA GLU A 97 -7.47 4.99 14.14
C GLU A 97 -7.06 5.54 15.48
N SER A 98 -5.77 5.43 15.84
CA SER A 98 -5.21 6.00 17.06
C SER A 98 -5.03 7.51 16.92
N VAL A 99 -5.09 8.21 18.04
CA VAL A 99 -4.67 9.62 18.14
C VAL A 99 -3.14 9.72 18.01
N GLN A 100 -2.42 8.75 18.61
CA GLN A 100 -0.97 8.67 18.47
C GLN A 100 -0.59 8.43 17.03
N ASN A 101 0.42 9.18 16.55
CA ASN A 101 1.00 9.02 15.23
C ASN A 101 2.22 8.09 15.24
N ALA A 102 2.60 7.66 14.06
CA ALA A 102 3.86 6.98 13.77
C ALA A 102 4.42 7.50 12.44
N TYR A 103 5.71 7.38 12.23
CA TYR A 103 6.36 7.68 10.96
C TYR A 103 7.63 6.86 10.79
N LEU A 104 8.05 6.66 9.53
CA LEU A 104 9.33 6.05 9.20
C LEU A 104 10.44 7.09 9.33
N ASP A 105 11.50 6.78 10.09
CA ASP A 105 12.63 7.70 10.33
C ASP A 105 13.30 8.17 9.04
N ASN A 106 13.41 7.28 8.06
CA ASN A 106 14.00 7.57 6.76
C ASN A 106 13.01 8.05 5.70
N GLY A 107 11.74 8.28 6.07
CA GLY A 107 10.68 8.64 5.14
C GLY A 107 10.13 7.45 4.36
N GLU A 108 9.21 7.74 3.44
CA GLU A 108 8.54 6.74 2.61
C GLU A 108 9.00 6.78 1.16
N GLY A 109 8.79 5.68 0.45
CA GLY A 109 8.94 5.55 -0.99
C GLY A 109 7.70 4.94 -1.61
N CYS A 110 7.60 4.97 -2.94
CA CYS A 110 6.47 4.43 -3.68
C CYS A 110 6.92 3.92 -5.06
N LEU A 111 6.37 2.79 -5.51
CA LEU A 111 6.61 2.25 -6.86
C LEU A 111 6.30 3.26 -7.97
N SER A 112 5.29 4.11 -7.76
CA SER A 112 4.80 5.09 -8.73
C SER A 112 5.53 6.43 -8.68
N VAL A 113 6.47 6.62 -7.76
CA VAL A 113 7.18 7.89 -7.57
C VAL A 113 8.66 7.69 -7.86
N LYS A 114 9.12 8.33 -8.95
CA LYS A 114 10.54 8.42 -9.29
C LYS A 114 11.09 9.73 -8.77
N GLY A 115 12.15 9.65 -7.98
CA GLY A 115 12.77 10.80 -7.36
C GLY A 115 12.59 10.82 -5.85
N GLU A 116 13.37 11.67 -5.22
CA GLU A 116 13.39 11.78 -3.77
C GLU A 116 12.37 12.82 -3.30
N HIS A 117 11.55 12.42 -2.34
CA HIS A 117 10.68 13.31 -1.59
C HIS A 117 11.01 13.15 -0.10
N PRO A 118 12.09 13.81 0.37
CA PRO A 118 12.57 13.64 1.74
C PRO A 118 11.61 14.26 2.74
N GLY A 119 11.39 13.55 3.85
CA GLY A 119 10.58 14.05 4.96
C GLY A 119 9.80 12.95 5.67
N HIS A 120 9.31 13.30 6.85
CA HIS A 120 8.47 12.42 7.64
C HIS A 120 7.02 12.48 7.17
N VAL A 121 6.40 11.30 7.05
CA VAL A 121 4.99 11.13 6.75
C VAL A 121 4.29 10.66 8.02
N PHE A 122 3.56 11.55 8.68
CA PHE A 122 2.82 11.20 9.90
C PHE A 122 1.56 10.42 9.55
N ARG A 123 1.46 9.23 10.14
CA ARG A 123 0.31 8.34 10.01
C ARG A 123 -0.20 7.92 11.38
N HIS A 124 -1.39 7.33 11.46
CA HIS A 124 -1.86 6.75 12.71
C HIS A 124 -1.00 5.56 13.11
N ALA A 125 -0.57 5.49 14.36
CA ALA A 125 0.27 4.40 14.87
C ALA A 125 -0.45 3.05 14.86
N ARG A 126 -1.77 3.06 15.08
CA ARG A 126 -2.64 1.87 15.09
C ARG A 126 -3.93 2.16 14.34
N ILE A 127 -4.33 1.19 13.52
CA ILE A 127 -5.59 1.27 12.75
C ILE A 127 -6.34 -0.07 12.81
N LYS A 128 -7.65 0.00 12.54
CA LYS A 128 -8.43 -1.17 12.16
C LYS A 128 -8.97 -0.96 10.74
N VAL A 129 -8.75 -1.96 9.89
CA VAL A 129 -9.19 -1.95 8.50
C VAL A 129 -10.20 -3.07 8.27
N ARG A 130 -11.32 -2.75 7.66
CA ARG A 130 -12.33 -3.73 7.24
C ARG A 130 -12.33 -3.82 5.72
N GLY A 131 -12.45 -5.03 5.19
CA GLY A 131 -12.56 -5.30 3.75
C GLY A 131 -12.81 -6.77 3.49
N TYR A 132 -12.96 -7.15 2.23
CA TYR A 132 -12.93 -8.55 1.82
C TYR A 132 -11.47 -8.93 1.51
N ASP A 133 -10.98 -10.00 2.12
CA ASP A 133 -9.63 -10.51 1.90
C ASP A 133 -9.63 -11.72 0.97
N LEU A 134 -8.92 -11.60 -0.14
CA LEU A 134 -8.81 -12.69 -1.13
C LEU A 134 -8.12 -13.93 -0.55
N ILE A 135 -7.13 -13.74 0.33
CA ILE A 135 -6.35 -14.84 0.90
C ILE A 135 -7.23 -15.72 1.79
N GLN A 136 -8.07 -15.10 2.62
CA GLN A 136 -8.98 -15.81 3.52
C GLN A 136 -10.35 -16.09 2.90
N ASP A 137 -10.62 -15.55 1.71
CA ASP A 137 -11.89 -15.64 0.96
C ASP A 137 -13.12 -15.24 1.79
N LYS A 138 -12.98 -14.15 2.59
CA LYS A 138 -14.04 -13.64 3.47
C LYS A 138 -13.86 -12.17 3.83
N ASN A 139 -14.92 -11.56 4.38
CA ASN A 139 -14.82 -10.27 5.03
C ASN A 139 -14.03 -10.38 6.33
N VAL A 140 -13.09 -9.45 6.52
CA VAL A 140 -12.20 -9.38 7.67
C VAL A 140 -12.21 -8.00 8.32
N THR A 141 -11.83 -7.97 9.58
CA THR A 141 -11.42 -6.75 10.29
C THR A 141 -10.02 -7.00 10.83
N ILE A 142 -9.06 -6.21 10.37
CA ILE A 142 -7.64 -6.36 10.68
C ILE A 142 -7.24 -5.25 11.61
N SER A 143 -6.58 -5.59 12.73
CA SER A 143 -5.88 -4.63 13.59
C SER A 143 -4.41 -4.59 13.14
N ALA A 144 -3.90 -3.40 12.86
CA ALA A 144 -2.54 -3.19 12.42
C ALA A 144 -1.85 -2.11 13.24
N GLU A 145 -0.57 -2.29 13.50
CA GLU A 145 0.32 -1.34 14.16
C GLU A 145 1.70 -1.34 13.51
N GLY A 146 2.53 -0.36 13.85
CA GLY A 146 3.90 -0.27 13.36
C GLY A 146 3.98 -0.15 11.84
N TYR A 147 4.98 -0.80 11.25
CA TYR A 147 5.23 -0.74 9.81
C TYR A 147 4.04 -1.23 8.98
N PHE A 148 3.35 -2.29 9.43
CA PHE A 148 2.16 -2.81 8.74
C PHE A 148 1.03 -1.77 8.67
N ALA A 149 0.78 -1.03 9.76
CA ALA A 149 -0.21 0.05 9.76
C ALA A 149 0.17 1.18 8.81
N ILE A 150 1.45 1.56 8.76
CA ILE A 150 1.96 2.58 7.84
C ILE A 150 1.75 2.15 6.38
N CYS A 151 2.12 0.92 6.03
CA CYS A 151 1.97 0.40 4.67
C CYS A 151 0.51 0.32 4.24
N LEU A 152 -0.39 -0.16 5.11
CA LEU A 152 -1.83 -0.19 4.81
C LEU A 152 -2.40 1.20 4.54
N GLN A 153 -2.02 2.20 5.34
CA GLN A 153 -2.45 3.59 5.13
C GLN A 153 -1.92 4.16 3.82
N HIS A 154 -0.65 3.87 3.48
CA HIS A 154 -0.06 4.28 2.21
C HIS A 154 -0.86 3.73 1.02
N GLU A 155 -1.19 2.43 1.03
CA GLU A 155 -1.93 1.80 -0.08
C GLU A 155 -3.40 2.26 -0.13
N ILE A 156 -4.04 2.49 1.03
CA ILE A 156 -5.40 3.01 1.08
C ILE A 156 -5.47 4.46 0.57
N ASP A 157 -4.45 5.28 0.83
CA ASP A 157 -4.34 6.64 0.30
C ASP A 157 -4.39 6.66 -1.24
N HIS A 158 -3.74 5.70 -1.90
CA HIS A 158 -3.80 5.58 -3.36
C HIS A 158 -5.23 5.48 -3.91
N LEU A 159 -6.16 4.90 -3.15
CA LEU A 159 -7.56 4.74 -3.57
C LEU A 159 -8.32 6.07 -3.65
N SER A 160 -7.80 7.11 -3.03
CA SER A 160 -8.34 8.48 -3.10
C SER A 160 -7.40 9.46 -3.82
N GLY A 161 -6.42 8.96 -4.57
CA GLY A 161 -5.48 9.78 -5.33
C GLY A 161 -4.46 10.53 -4.48
N THR A 162 -4.23 10.10 -3.23
CA THR A 162 -3.26 10.70 -2.31
C THR A 162 -1.92 9.97 -2.40
N LEU A 163 -0.82 10.71 -2.52
CA LEU A 163 0.53 10.19 -2.51
C LEU A 163 1.23 10.56 -1.20
N PHE A 164 2.22 9.75 -0.78
CA PHE A 164 2.88 9.91 0.51
C PHE A 164 3.47 11.31 0.71
N TYR A 165 4.03 11.93 -0.34
CA TYR A 165 4.63 13.26 -0.23
C TYR A 165 3.62 14.38 -0.04
N ASP A 166 2.31 14.12 -0.24
CA ASP A 166 1.24 15.09 0.08
C ASP A 166 1.15 15.34 1.60
N HIS A 167 1.62 14.40 2.42
CA HIS A 167 1.64 14.50 3.89
C HIS A 167 2.89 15.18 4.43
N ILE A 168 3.93 15.40 3.61
CA ILE A 168 5.18 16.01 4.06
C ILE A 168 4.99 17.50 4.27
N ASP A 169 5.42 18.02 5.42
CA ASP A 169 5.41 19.44 5.71
C ASP A 169 6.45 20.17 4.85
N ALA A 170 5.98 21.02 3.93
CA ALA A 170 6.86 21.71 3.00
C ALA A 170 7.84 22.69 3.68
N ASN A 171 7.49 23.22 4.86
CA ASN A 171 8.32 24.16 5.61
C ASN A 171 9.29 23.47 6.57
N ASN A 172 8.95 22.27 7.04
CA ASN A 172 9.77 21.47 7.93
C ASN A 172 9.61 19.97 7.63
N PRO A 173 10.20 19.49 6.50
CA PRO A 173 10.00 18.11 6.04
C PRO A 173 10.36 17.05 7.08
N TRP A 174 11.41 17.29 7.87
CA TRP A 174 11.91 16.37 8.89
C TRP A 174 11.44 16.73 10.31
N LYS A 175 10.29 17.41 10.43
CA LYS A 175 9.73 17.67 11.75
C LYS A 175 9.54 16.36 12.52
N SER A 176 9.77 16.41 13.82
CA SER A 176 9.53 15.31 14.76
C SER A 176 8.36 15.65 15.69
N ASP A 177 7.83 14.62 16.31
CA ASP A 177 6.83 14.70 17.35
C ASP A 177 7.24 13.71 18.45
N ASP A 178 7.52 14.22 19.65
CA ASP A 178 8.00 13.41 20.78
C ASP A 178 6.96 12.37 21.26
N GLU A 179 5.69 12.53 20.88
CA GLU A 179 4.60 11.59 21.20
C GLU A 179 4.37 10.54 20.10
N ALA A 180 4.99 10.72 18.94
CA ALA A 180 4.86 9.78 17.82
C ALA A 180 5.82 8.58 17.96
N GLU A 181 5.41 7.44 17.44
CA GLU A 181 6.29 6.28 17.28
C GLU A 181 7.20 6.47 16.08
N VAL A 182 8.51 6.30 16.27
CA VAL A 182 9.51 6.29 15.19
C VAL A 182 9.80 4.84 14.82
N ILE A 183 9.67 4.51 13.54
CA ILE A 183 9.80 3.15 13.00
C ILE A 183 10.94 3.11 11.99
#